data_9561740ed3c8a84ff88d70436cb249a8
#
_entry.id   9561740ed3c8a84ff88d70436cb249a8
#
_cell.length_a   1.000
_cell.length_b   1.000
_cell.length_c   1.000
_cell.angle_alpha   90.00
_cell.angle_beta   90.00
_cell.angle_gamma   90.00
#
_symmetry.space_group_name_H-M   'P 1'
#
loop_
_entity.id
_entity.type
_entity.pdbx_description
1 polymer ?
#
loop_
_entity_poly.entity_id
_entity_poly.type
_entity_poly.pdbx_seq_one_letter_code
_entity_poly.pdbx_strand_id
1 'polypeptide(L)'
;MEIKRVGSEPSAKGPSEWFTGTVRIDPLFQAPDPAFVQGASVTFEPGARTAWHTHPLGQTLIVTAGSGRAQREGGPIEEIRPGDVIWFSPGEKHWHGAAPTTAMTHIAIQEKKDGKVVDWMEHVTDEQYRK
;
A
#
# COMPACT_ATOMS: atom_id res chain seq x y z
N MET A 1 1.08 -27.74 -4.58
CA MET A 1 1.87 -26.54 -4.83
C MET A 1 1.18 -25.72 -5.91
N GLU A 2 0.98 -24.43 -5.66
CA GLU A 2 0.46 -23.49 -6.66
C GLU A 2 1.54 -22.52 -7.06
N ILE A 3 1.62 -22.24 -8.34
CA ILE A 3 2.54 -21.21 -8.85
C ILE A 3 1.70 -20.19 -9.61
N LYS A 4 1.70 -18.95 -9.13
CA LYS A 4 1.09 -17.83 -9.83
C LYS A 4 2.16 -17.14 -10.66
N ARG A 5 2.05 -17.26 -11.97
CA ARG A 5 3.04 -16.65 -12.86
C ARG A 5 2.81 -15.14 -12.94
N VAL A 6 3.90 -14.39 -13.08
CA VAL A 6 3.80 -12.95 -13.30
C VAL A 6 2.99 -12.69 -14.58
N GLY A 7 2.07 -11.73 -14.50
CA GLY A 7 1.19 -11.41 -15.62
C GLY A 7 -0.03 -12.32 -15.76
N SER A 8 -0.23 -13.29 -14.86
CA SER A 8 -1.40 -14.17 -14.90
C SER A 8 -2.70 -13.42 -14.53
N GLU A 9 -2.58 -12.32 -13.81
CA GLU A 9 -3.68 -11.41 -13.53
C GLU A 9 -3.36 -10.04 -14.10
N PRO A 10 -4.34 -9.33 -14.68
CA PRO A 10 -4.07 -8.02 -15.30
C PRO A 10 -3.75 -6.97 -14.25
N SER A 11 -2.93 -5.99 -14.64
CA SER A 11 -2.73 -4.80 -13.85
C SER A 11 -4.02 -4.00 -13.79
N ALA A 12 -4.26 -3.35 -12.66
CA ALA A 12 -5.44 -2.51 -12.46
C ALA A 12 -5.02 -1.10 -12.07
N LYS A 13 -5.84 -0.12 -12.43
CA LYS A 13 -5.66 1.26 -11.99
C LYS A 13 -6.21 1.41 -10.57
N GLY A 14 -5.45 2.05 -9.69
CA GLY A 14 -5.92 2.36 -8.35
C GLY A 14 -7.11 3.33 -8.41
N PRO A 15 -8.25 3.00 -7.73
CA PRO A 15 -9.42 3.87 -7.74
C PRO A 15 -9.15 5.23 -7.11
N SER A 16 -9.72 6.29 -7.68
CA SER A 16 -9.55 7.65 -7.16
C SER A 16 -10.17 7.85 -5.78
N GLU A 17 -11.06 6.95 -5.37
CA GLU A 17 -11.63 6.95 -4.02
C GLU A 17 -10.59 6.62 -2.95
N TRP A 18 -9.57 5.82 -3.29
CA TRP A 18 -8.57 5.31 -2.35
C TRP A 18 -7.18 5.89 -2.57
N PHE A 19 -6.97 6.57 -3.70
CA PHE A 19 -5.66 7.10 -4.08
C PHE A 19 -5.76 8.50 -4.63
N THR A 20 -4.71 9.29 -4.42
CA THR A 20 -4.47 10.55 -5.11
C THR A 20 -3.33 10.32 -6.09
N GLY A 21 -3.48 10.80 -7.33
CA GLY A 21 -2.49 10.58 -8.38
C GLY A 21 -2.66 9.23 -9.08
N THR A 22 -1.70 8.87 -9.90
CA THR A 22 -1.74 7.66 -10.71
C THR A 22 -1.06 6.50 -9.97
N VAL A 23 -1.80 5.42 -9.76
CA VAL A 23 -1.35 4.23 -9.06
C VAL A 23 -1.74 3.00 -9.87
N ARG A 24 -0.81 2.04 -9.98
CA ARG A 24 -1.05 0.75 -10.62
C ARG A 24 -0.97 -0.36 -9.58
N ILE A 25 -1.96 -1.24 -9.59
CA ILE A 25 -2.03 -2.39 -8.69
C ILE A 25 -1.85 -3.67 -9.51
N ASP A 26 -0.86 -4.46 -9.15
CA ASP A 26 -0.60 -5.76 -9.75
C ASP A 26 -0.87 -6.84 -8.69
N PRO A 27 -2.01 -7.56 -8.76
CA PRO A 27 -2.30 -8.62 -7.80
C PRO A 27 -1.23 -9.71 -7.84
N LEU A 28 -0.78 -10.18 -6.68
CA LEU A 28 0.22 -11.22 -6.57
C LEU A 28 -0.38 -12.54 -6.10
N PHE A 29 -1.08 -12.52 -4.99
CA PHE A 29 -1.66 -13.73 -4.43
C PHE A 29 -2.79 -13.43 -3.45
N GLN A 30 -3.68 -14.39 -3.33
CA GLN A 30 -4.67 -14.46 -2.27
C GLN A 30 -4.67 -15.93 -1.84
N ALA A 31 -4.17 -16.21 -0.64
CA ALA A 31 -4.03 -17.57 -0.17
C ALA A 31 -5.42 -18.23 -0.05
N PRO A 32 -5.54 -19.52 -0.45
CA PRO A 32 -6.80 -20.22 -0.33
C PRO A 32 -7.14 -20.53 1.13
N ASP A 33 -8.43 -20.75 1.42
CA ASP A 33 -8.88 -21.15 2.74
C ASP A 33 -8.08 -22.36 3.25
N PRO A 34 -7.76 -22.41 4.54
CA PRO A 34 -8.18 -21.52 5.63
C PRO A 34 -7.24 -20.32 5.87
N ALA A 35 -6.29 -20.07 4.98
CA ALA A 35 -5.39 -18.91 5.11
C ALA A 35 -6.12 -17.63 4.72
N PHE A 36 -5.66 -16.50 5.28
CA PHE A 36 -6.28 -15.19 5.09
C PHE A 36 -5.36 -14.16 4.47
N VAL A 37 -4.10 -14.53 4.21
CA VAL A 37 -3.09 -13.60 3.71
C VAL A 37 -3.25 -13.33 2.22
N GLN A 38 -3.05 -12.08 1.84
CA GLN A 38 -3.05 -11.67 0.44
C GLN A 38 -1.98 -10.60 0.21
N GLY A 39 -1.59 -10.42 -1.03
CA GLY A 39 -0.58 -9.42 -1.37
C GLY A 39 -0.70 -8.93 -2.79
N ALA A 40 -0.21 -7.71 -2.99
CA ALA A 40 -0.17 -7.06 -4.29
C ALA A 40 1.08 -6.19 -4.39
N SER A 41 1.57 -6.02 -5.62
CA SER A 41 2.60 -5.04 -5.92
C SER A 41 1.90 -3.75 -6.35
N VAL A 42 2.25 -2.63 -5.72
CA VAL A 42 1.60 -1.35 -5.97
C VAL A 42 2.65 -0.34 -6.40
N THR A 43 2.45 0.27 -7.56
CA THR A 43 3.36 1.27 -8.11
C THR A 43 2.68 2.63 -8.10
N PHE A 44 3.33 3.58 -7.44
CA PHE A 44 2.88 4.96 -7.30
C PHE A 44 3.74 5.85 -8.20
N GLU A 45 3.11 6.62 -9.09
CA GLU A 45 3.82 7.64 -9.83
C GLU A 45 4.24 8.79 -8.91
N PRO A 46 5.19 9.65 -9.30
CA PRO A 46 5.64 10.75 -8.42
C PRO A 46 4.47 11.54 -7.84
N GLY A 47 4.47 11.73 -6.54
CA GLY A 47 3.42 12.46 -5.82
C GLY A 47 2.16 11.67 -5.50
N ALA A 48 1.99 10.49 -6.08
CA ALA A 48 0.82 9.65 -5.83
C ALA A 48 0.91 9.00 -4.44
N ARG A 49 -0.25 8.82 -3.79
CA ARG A 49 -0.33 8.25 -2.44
C ARG A 49 -1.70 7.65 -2.17
N THR A 50 -1.78 6.84 -1.14
CA THR A 50 -3.06 6.32 -0.65
C THR A 50 -3.83 7.42 0.11
N ALA A 51 -5.12 7.20 0.30
CA ALA A 51 -5.88 7.89 1.34
C ALA A 51 -5.40 7.40 2.71
N TRP A 52 -5.77 8.12 3.76
CA TRP A 52 -5.64 7.61 5.12
C TRP A 52 -6.46 6.33 5.25
N HIS A 53 -5.94 5.32 5.94
CA HIS A 53 -6.64 4.05 6.11
C HIS A 53 -6.09 3.23 7.26
N THR A 54 -6.83 2.17 7.61
CA THR A 54 -6.44 1.20 8.63
C THR A 54 -6.62 -0.22 8.09
N HIS A 55 -5.91 -1.16 8.70
CA HIS A 55 -6.06 -2.60 8.41
C HIS A 55 -6.41 -3.32 9.71
N PRO A 56 -7.44 -4.19 9.72
CA PRO A 56 -7.87 -4.85 10.96
C PRO A 56 -6.80 -5.76 11.58
N LEU A 57 -5.92 -6.33 10.77
CA LEU A 57 -4.83 -7.21 11.25
C LEU A 57 -3.46 -6.67 10.92
N GLY A 58 -3.37 -5.36 10.62
CA GLY A 58 -2.10 -4.74 10.26
C GLY A 58 -1.73 -4.95 8.81
N GLN A 59 -0.61 -4.32 8.41
CA GLN A 59 -0.10 -4.42 7.05
C GLN A 59 1.42 -4.39 7.07
N THR A 60 2.03 -5.23 6.23
CA THR A 60 3.46 -5.18 5.95
C THR A 60 3.68 -4.62 4.56
N LEU A 61 4.58 -3.64 4.43
CA LEU A 61 5.06 -3.17 3.14
C LEU A 61 6.52 -3.56 2.96
N ILE A 62 6.86 -4.00 1.75
CA ILE A 62 8.25 -4.24 1.38
C ILE A 62 8.52 -3.39 0.15
N VAL A 63 9.38 -2.38 0.29
CA VAL A 63 9.71 -1.50 -0.84
C VAL A 63 10.64 -2.24 -1.80
N THR A 64 10.30 -2.22 -3.09
CA THR A 64 11.04 -2.94 -4.12
C THR A 64 11.74 -2.03 -5.11
N ALA A 65 11.25 -0.80 -5.31
CA ALA A 65 11.86 0.12 -6.27
C ALA A 65 11.52 1.56 -5.92
N GLY A 66 12.38 2.48 -6.30
CA GLY A 66 12.14 3.92 -6.23
C GLY A 66 12.34 4.51 -4.84
N SER A 67 11.56 5.54 -4.54
CA SER A 67 11.62 6.26 -3.26
C SER A 67 10.21 6.68 -2.87
N GLY A 68 9.87 6.49 -1.60
CA GLY A 68 8.52 6.79 -1.13
C GLY A 68 8.49 7.41 0.25
N ARG A 69 7.27 7.58 0.73
CA ARG A 69 6.95 8.15 2.03
C ARG A 69 5.86 7.33 2.71
N ALA A 70 5.92 7.29 4.02
CA ALA A 70 4.89 6.69 4.85
C ALA A 70 4.71 7.53 6.11
N GLN A 71 3.50 7.58 6.64
CA GLN A 71 3.21 8.33 7.86
C GLN A 71 2.08 7.65 8.63
N ARG A 72 2.26 7.47 9.93
CA ARG A 72 1.16 7.17 10.83
C ARG A 72 0.58 8.46 11.38
N GLU A 73 -0.70 8.48 11.67
CA GLU A 73 -1.34 9.66 12.26
C GLU A 73 -0.63 10.05 13.55
N GLY A 74 -0.30 11.33 13.66
CA GLY A 74 0.41 11.88 14.82
C GLY A 74 1.93 11.68 14.79
N GLY A 75 2.47 11.00 13.78
CA GLY A 75 3.90 10.82 13.63
C GLY A 75 4.50 11.63 12.49
N PRO A 76 5.83 11.61 12.36
CA PRO A 76 6.50 12.29 11.23
C PRO A 76 6.35 11.48 9.95
N ILE A 77 6.55 12.15 8.82
CA ILE A 77 6.68 11.47 7.53
C ILE A 77 8.06 10.80 7.49
N GLU A 78 8.07 9.50 7.21
CA GLU A 78 9.29 8.74 7.07
C GLU A 78 9.57 8.47 5.59
N GLU A 79 10.82 8.62 5.17
CA GLU A 79 11.27 8.21 3.85
C GLU A 79 11.44 6.69 3.84
N ILE A 80 10.95 6.03 2.79
CA ILE A 80 11.07 4.58 2.62
C ILE A 80 11.76 4.27 1.30
N ARG A 81 12.69 3.29 1.32
CA ARG A 81 13.58 2.94 0.21
C ARG A 81 13.58 1.43 -0.06
N PRO A 82 14.05 1.01 -1.24
CA PRO A 82 14.12 -0.42 -1.56
C PRO A 82 14.84 -1.24 -0.50
N GLY A 83 14.21 -2.33 -0.08
CA GLY A 83 14.69 -3.18 1.00
C GLY A 83 14.10 -2.85 2.36
N ASP A 84 13.49 -1.67 2.53
CA ASP A 84 12.83 -1.33 3.78
C ASP A 84 11.56 -2.15 3.96
N VAL A 85 11.31 -2.58 5.19
CA VAL A 85 10.10 -3.28 5.59
C VAL A 85 9.37 -2.41 6.60
N ILE A 86 8.12 -2.05 6.30
CA ILE A 86 7.29 -1.22 7.16
C ILE A 86 6.16 -2.07 7.73
N TRP A 87 5.95 -1.99 9.01
CA TRP A 87 4.82 -2.63 9.68
C TRP A 87 3.87 -1.59 10.25
N PHE A 88 2.60 -1.66 9.84
CA PHE A 88 1.52 -0.88 10.44
C PHE A 88 0.70 -1.80 11.32
N SER A 89 0.55 -1.41 12.58
CA SER A 89 -0.21 -2.20 13.55
C SER A 89 -1.70 -2.25 13.24
N PRO A 90 -2.42 -3.28 13.71
CA PRO A 90 -3.88 -3.31 13.56
C PRO A 90 -4.52 -2.01 14.04
N GLY A 91 -5.38 -1.42 13.20
CA GLY A 91 -6.10 -0.19 13.53
C GLY A 91 -5.28 1.10 13.47
N GLU A 92 -4.00 1.04 13.13
CA GLU A 92 -3.15 2.22 13.03
C GLU A 92 -3.47 3.00 11.76
N LYS A 93 -3.95 4.24 11.92
CA LYS A 93 -4.28 5.11 10.79
C LYS A 93 -3.00 5.61 10.14
N HIS A 94 -2.87 5.38 8.84
CA HIS A 94 -1.64 5.68 8.10
C HIS A 94 -1.90 5.92 6.62
N TRP A 95 -0.88 6.38 5.92
CA TRP A 95 -0.83 6.45 4.46
C TRP A 95 0.58 6.15 3.97
N HIS A 96 0.71 5.80 2.70
CA HIS A 96 1.99 5.63 2.03
C HIS A 96 1.86 6.01 0.55
N GLY A 97 3.00 6.33 -0.05
CA GLY A 97 3.03 6.74 -1.44
C GLY A 97 4.44 7.05 -1.94
N ALA A 98 4.51 7.57 -3.15
CA ALA A 98 5.76 7.93 -3.78
C ALA A 98 6.34 9.24 -3.23
N ALA A 99 7.63 9.45 -3.46
CA ALA A 99 8.26 10.75 -3.27
C ALA A 99 7.71 11.76 -4.28
N PRO A 100 7.90 13.07 -4.04
CA PRO A 100 7.33 14.09 -4.93
C PRO A 100 7.80 14.02 -6.38
N THR A 101 9.04 13.56 -6.61
CA THR A 101 9.64 13.55 -7.95
C THR A 101 10.11 12.17 -8.40
N THR A 102 9.90 11.13 -7.60
CA THR A 102 10.36 9.77 -7.90
C THR A 102 9.24 8.78 -7.62
N ALA A 103 8.97 7.89 -8.57
CA ALA A 103 8.00 6.80 -8.38
C ALA A 103 8.49 5.81 -7.31
N MET A 104 7.55 5.08 -6.74
CA MET A 104 7.86 4.05 -5.75
C MET A 104 6.99 2.83 -5.98
N THR A 105 7.58 1.64 -5.83
CA THR A 105 6.85 0.38 -5.86
C THR A 105 7.10 -0.38 -4.56
N HIS A 106 6.03 -0.91 -3.98
CA HIS A 106 6.14 -1.82 -2.84
C HIS A 106 5.22 -3.02 -3.00
N ILE A 107 5.54 -4.07 -2.26
CA ILE A 107 4.62 -5.19 -2.06
C ILE A 107 3.86 -4.90 -0.77
N ALA A 108 2.52 -4.99 -0.83
CA ALA A 108 1.66 -4.83 0.34
C ALA A 108 1.09 -6.19 0.70
N ILE A 109 1.24 -6.57 1.98
CA ILE A 109 0.77 -7.87 2.49
C ILE A 109 -0.12 -7.62 3.69
N GLN A 110 -1.33 -8.16 3.67
CA GLN A 110 -2.29 -8.05 4.77
C GLN A 110 -3.17 -9.27 4.84
N GLU A 111 -3.88 -9.41 5.95
CA GLU A 111 -4.79 -10.54 6.17
C GLU A 111 -6.23 -10.05 6.29
N LYS A 112 -7.16 -10.89 5.85
CA LYS A 112 -8.59 -10.62 6.02
C LYS A 112 -9.03 -10.96 7.44
N LYS A 113 -9.90 -10.12 7.98
CA LYS A 113 -10.66 -10.40 9.19
C LYS A 113 -12.13 -10.18 8.88
N ASP A 114 -12.95 -11.24 9.01
CA ASP A 114 -14.38 -11.18 8.69
C ASP A 114 -14.65 -10.65 7.27
N GLY A 115 -13.81 -11.08 6.32
CA GLY A 115 -13.93 -10.69 4.92
C GLY A 115 -13.40 -9.31 4.56
N LYS A 116 -12.85 -8.57 5.52
CA LYS A 116 -12.37 -7.20 5.32
C LYS A 116 -10.86 -7.12 5.54
N VAL A 117 -10.15 -6.40 4.66
CA VAL A 117 -8.70 -6.18 4.77
C VAL A 117 -8.34 -4.74 5.09
N VAL A 118 -9.22 -3.78 4.80
CA VAL A 118 -8.92 -2.34 4.88
C VAL A 118 -10.17 -1.54 5.19
N ASP A 119 -9.99 -0.44 5.93
CA ASP A 119 -10.99 0.62 6.12
C ASP A 119 -10.42 1.90 5.54
N TRP A 120 -10.96 2.35 4.41
CA TRP A 120 -10.55 3.58 3.75
C TRP A 120 -11.17 4.80 4.42
N MET A 121 -10.36 5.85 4.56
CA MET A 121 -10.73 7.10 5.21
C MET A 121 -10.52 8.27 4.26
N GLU A 122 -10.33 9.48 4.79
CA GLU A 122 -10.18 10.69 3.99
C GLU A 122 -8.86 10.68 3.20
N HIS A 123 -8.84 11.40 2.09
CA HIS A 123 -7.63 11.58 1.31
C HIS A 123 -6.57 12.39 2.09
N VAL A 124 -5.32 12.10 1.80
CA VAL A 124 -4.18 12.89 2.28
C VAL A 124 -4.12 14.16 1.44
N THR A 125 -4.24 15.32 2.07
CA THR A 125 -4.16 16.60 1.35
C THR A 125 -2.76 16.87 0.85
N ASP A 126 -2.62 17.72 -0.16
CA ASP A 126 -1.30 18.13 -0.65
C ASP A 126 -0.45 18.73 0.47
N GLU A 127 -1.07 19.50 1.35
CA GLU A 127 -0.38 20.08 2.49
C GLU A 127 0.14 19.00 3.45
N GLN A 128 -0.69 18.02 3.80
CA GLN A 128 -0.27 16.89 4.65
C GLN A 128 0.86 16.09 4.00
N TYR A 129 0.75 15.85 2.71
CA TYR A 129 1.72 15.05 1.97
C TYR A 129 3.11 15.71 1.93
N ARG A 130 3.18 17.04 1.87
CA ARG A 130 4.45 17.77 1.76
C ARG A 130 5.19 17.94 3.08
N LYS A 131 4.50 17.75 4.18
CA LYS A 131 5.16 17.85 5.49
C LYS A 131 6.00 16.64 5.78
#